data_6eec32f4b292606222bcd395b1c65dc7
#
_entry.id   6eec32f4b292606222bcd395b1c65dc7
#
_cell.length_a   1.000
_cell.length_b   1.000
_cell.length_c   1.000
_cell.angle_alpha   90.00
_cell.angle_beta   90.00
_cell.angle_gamma   90.00
#
_symmetry.space_group_name_H-M   'P 1'
#
loop_
_entity.id
_entity.type
_entity.pdbx_description
1 polymer ?
#
loop_
_entity_poly.entity_id
_entity_poly.type
_entity_poly.pdbx_seq_one_letter_code
_entity_poly.pdbx_strand_id
1 'polypeptide(L)'
;NELMQYIQGPDFPTGGIIMGRSGIRAAYATGRGKITLRSKTEIEEMKNGRERIIVREIPYMVNKTRLIESIAQLVKDKRVDGISYINDESDREGMRIVIDLKMGANAQVVLNQLYSFTQLQDSIGVIMLALENGVPKVMTLKEMLEQYLKFQFEVIPRRTAYDLKKAKEREHLSLIHI
;
A
#
# COMPACT_ATOMS: atom_id res chain seq x y z
N ASN A 1 11.85 -18.30 2.53
CA ASN A 1 12.33 -17.27 3.46
C ASN A 1 13.50 -16.43 2.92
N GLU A 2 14.33 -16.97 2.03
CA GLU A 2 15.47 -16.25 1.42
C GLU A 2 15.02 -15.07 0.56
N LEU A 3 13.95 -15.22 -0.23
CA LEU A 3 13.41 -14.12 -1.04
C LEU A 3 12.97 -12.91 -0.21
N MET A 4 12.55 -13.12 1.04
CA MET A 4 12.17 -12.01 1.94
C MET A 4 13.37 -11.16 2.43
N GLN A 5 14.60 -11.59 2.18
CA GLN A 5 15.79 -10.75 2.42
C GLN A 5 15.88 -9.63 1.38
N TYR A 6 15.39 -9.89 0.17
CA TYR A 6 15.41 -8.95 -0.95
C TYR A 6 14.08 -8.21 -1.13
N ILE A 7 12.94 -8.92 -0.97
CA ILE A 7 11.59 -8.37 -1.09
C ILE A 7 10.95 -8.41 0.29
N GLN A 8 11.12 -7.35 1.06
CA GLN A 8 10.73 -7.31 2.47
C GLN A 8 9.21 -7.28 2.69
N GLY A 9 8.45 -6.69 1.77
CA GLY A 9 7.00 -6.59 1.84
C GLY A 9 6.39 -5.97 0.59
N PRO A 10 5.06 -6.02 0.46
CA PRO A 10 4.36 -5.31 -0.60
C PRO A 10 4.39 -3.81 -0.36
N ASP A 11 4.23 -3.06 -1.45
CA ASP A 11 4.08 -1.63 -1.47
C ASP A 11 2.62 -1.24 -1.72
N PHE A 12 2.16 -0.11 -1.13
CA PHE A 12 0.81 0.38 -1.29
C PHE A 12 0.81 1.83 -1.82
N PRO A 13 -0.06 2.17 -2.79
CA PRO A 13 -0.09 3.51 -3.39
C PRO A 13 -0.37 4.63 -2.39
N THR A 14 -1.09 4.33 -1.31
CA THR A 14 -1.45 5.30 -0.26
C THR A 14 -0.47 5.32 0.91
N GLY A 15 0.62 4.56 0.84
CA GLY A 15 1.59 4.43 1.92
C GLY A 15 1.04 3.65 3.11
N GLY A 16 1.33 4.14 4.33
CA GLY A 16 0.96 3.49 5.58
C GLY A 16 2.05 2.57 6.13
N ILE A 17 1.81 2.03 7.29
CA ILE A 17 2.75 1.17 8.01
C ILE A 17 2.19 -0.24 8.12
N ILE A 18 2.94 -1.24 7.64
CA ILE A 18 2.56 -2.65 7.79
C ILE A 18 2.89 -3.11 9.21
N MET A 19 1.88 -3.62 9.91
CA MET A 19 2.00 -4.10 11.28
C MET A 19 2.36 -5.59 11.31
N GLY A 20 3.64 -5.85 11.57
CA GLY A 20 4.19 -7.21 11.65
C GLY A 20 4.50 -7.85 10.29
N ARG A 21 5.24 -8.96 10.31
CA ARG A 21 5.72 -9.68 9.11
C ARG A 21 5.01 -11.01 8.85
N SER A 22 4.17 -11.46 9.77
CA SER A 22 3.52 -12.77 9.66
C SER A 22 2.57 -12.87 8.46
N GLY A 23 1.78 -11.82 8.21
CA GLY A 23 0.87 -11.74 7.06
C GLY A 23 1.61 -11.70 5.73
N ILE A 24 2.74 -10.97 5.65
CA ILE A 24 3.60 -10.93 4.46
C ILE A 24 4.18 -12.32 4.19
N ARG A 25 4.70 -12.97 5.23
CA ARG A 25 5.29 -14.31 5.12
C ARG A 25 4.26 -15.34 4.65
N ALA A 26 3.04 -15.29 5.18
CA ALA A 26 1.94 -16.14 4.75
C ALA A 26 1.57 -15.89 3.28
N ALA A 27 1.43 -14.61 2.88
CA ALA A 27 1.12 -14.25 1.49
C ALA A 27 2.19 -14.76 0.51
N TYR A 28 3.47 -14.56 0.82
CA TYR A 28 4.57 -14.98 -0.04
C TYR A 28 4.75 -16.49 -0.13
N ALA A 29 4.44 -17.21 0.97
CA ALA A 29 4.59 -18.66 1.03
C ALA A 29 3.40 -19.43 0.42
N THR A 30 2.19 -18.86 0.46
CA THR A 30 0.96 -19.56 0.06
C THR A 30 0.16 -18.87 -1.04
N GLY A 31 0.56 -17.66 -1.41
CA GLY A 31 -0.22 -16.79 -2.30
C GLY A 31 -1.43 -16.14 -1.63
N ARG A 32 -1.66 -16.37 -0.33
CA ARG A 32 -2.75 -15.78 0.46
C ARG A 32 -2.25 -15.34 1.82
N GLY A 33 -2.69 -14.14 2.25
CA GLY A 33 -2.30 -13.61 3.56
C GLY A 33 -3.24 -12.50 4.01
N LYS A 34 -3.12 -12.13 5.28
CA LYS A 34 -3.81 -10.98 5.87
C LYS A 34 -2.75 -10.03 6.40
N ILE A 35 -2.71 -8.82 5.83
CA ILE A 35 -1.77 -7.77 6.21
C ILE A 35 -2.54 -6.68 6.94
N THR A 36 -2.09 -6.31 8.13
CA THR A 36 -2.64 -5.17 8.87
C THR A 36 -1.86 -3.92 8.50
N LEU A 37 -2.57 -2.92 7.98
CA LEU A 37 -2.04 -1.58 7.68
C LEU A 37 -2.49 -0.60 8.75
N ARG A 38 -1.60 0.29 9.12
CA ARG A 38 -1.84 1.39 10.04
C ARG A 38 -1.50 2.71 9.36
N SER A 39 -2.31 3.74 9.62
CA SER A 39 -2.05 5.10 9.20
C SER A 39 -0.70 5.61 9.72
N LYS A 40 -0.01 6.41 8.93
CA LYS A 40 1.15 7.17 9.40
C LYS A 40 0.66 8.43 10.10
N THR A 41 0.96 8.54 11.38
CA THR A 41 0.48 9.63 12.24
C THR A 41 1.65 10.31 12.96
N GLU A 42 1.50 11.60 13.21
CA GLU A 42 2.43 12.44 13.95
C GLU A 42 1.66 13.13 15.08
N ILE A 43 2.28 13.35 16.22
CA ILE A 43 1.72 14.11 17.33
C ILE A 43 2.47 15.43 17.40
N GLU A 44 1.74 16.54 17.29
CA GLU A 44 2.29 17.90 17.41
C GLU A 44 1.76 18.58 18.66
N GLU A 45 2.64 19.27 19.40
CA GLU A 45 2.27 20.16 20.47
C GLU A 45 1.92 21.56 19.92
N MET A 46 0.79 22.08 20.35
CA MET A 46 0.35 23.43 20.01
C MET A 46 0.89 24.45 21.03
N LYS A 47 1.03 25.71 20.61
CA LYS A 47 1.50 26.83 21.48
C LYS A 47 0.71 27.01 22.77
N ASN A 48 -0.50 26.49 22.85
CA ASN A 48 -1.38 26.58 24.03
C ASN A 48 -1.29 25.34 24.95
N GLY A 49 -0.30 24.46 24.77
CA GLY A 49 -0.11 23.24 25.56
C GLY A 49 -1.11 22.13 25.24
N ARG A 50 -1.86 22.24 24.15
CA ARG A 50 -2.69 21.16 23.63
C ARG A 50 -1.90 20.33 22.65
N GLU A 51 -2.26 19.05 22.52
CA GLU A 51 -1.74 18.17 21.49
C GLU A 51 -2.73 18.06 20.31
N ARG A 52 -2.20 17.76 19.14
CA ARG A 52 -2.97 17.35 17.97
C ARG A 52 -2.36 16.12 17.32
N ILE A 53 -3.21 15.31 16.72
CA ILE A 53 -2.81 14.15 15.92
C ILE A 53 -2.95 14.54 14.45
N ILE A 54 -1.88 14.37 13.68
CA ILE A 54 -1.87 14.60 12.24
C ILE A 54 -1.76 13.25 11.55
N VAL A 55 -2.69 12.97 10.64
CA VAL A 55 -2.66 11.76 9.79
C VAL A 55 -2.13 12.16 8.42
N ARG A 56 -0.98 11.60 8.05
CA ARG A 56 -0.29 11.85 6.77
C ARG A 56 -0.63 10.81 5.71
N GLU A 57 -0.84 9.56 6.12
CA GLU A 57 -1.15 8.44 5.24
C GLU A 57 -2.24 7.58 5.87
N ILE A 58 -3.13 7.04 5.05
CA ILE A 58 -4.22 6.14 5.49
C ILE A 58 -4.06 4.78 4.83
N PRO A 59 -4.60 3.69 5.41
CA PRO A 59 -4.52 2.37 4.83
C PRO A 59 -5.13 2.33 3.42
N TYR A 60 -4.56 1.47 2.58
CA TYR A 60 -5.06 1.26 1.22
C TYR A 60 -6.54 0.84 1.22
N MET A 61 -7.32 1.34 0.25
CA MET A 61 -8.77 1.12 0.11
C MET A 61 -9.64 1.82 1.16
N VAL A 62 -9.08 2.59 2.08
CA VAL A 62 -9.86 3.40 3.04
C VAL A 62 -10.28 4.72 2.41
N ASN A 63 -11.58 5.03 2.51
CA ASN A 63 -12.12 6.31 2.07
C ASN A 63 -11.92 7.37 3.15
N LYS A 64 -11.22 8.45 2.82
CA LYS A 64 -10.86 9.55 3.74
C LYS A 64 -12.10 10.19 4.38
N THR A 65 -13.10 10.52 3.59
CA THR A 65 -14.32 11.19 4.09
C THR A 65 -15.07 10.31 5.09
N ARG A 66 -15.27 9.03 4.74
CA ARG A 66 -15.91 8.06 5.64
C ARG A 66 -15.11 7.85 6.93
N LEU A 67 -13.79 7.87 6.85
CA LEU A 67 -12.93 7.77 8.02
C LEU A 67 -13.14 8.96 8.95
N ILE A 68 -13.14 10.18 8.43
CA ILE A 68 -13.39 11.41 9.21
C ILE A 68 -14.79 11.39 9.83
N GLU A 69 -15.82 11.02 9.06
CA GLU A 69 -17.19 10.88 9.54
C GLU A 69 -17.30 9.84 10.67
N SER A 70 -16.61 8.69 10.52
CA SER A 70 -16.62 7.64 11.55
C SER A 70 -15.95 8.10 12.85
N ILE A 71 -14.87 8.87 12.77
CA ILE A 71 -14.21 9.47 13.94
C ILE A 71 -15.17 10.48 14.61
N ALA A 72 -15.79 11.35 13.83
CA ALA A 72 -16.76 12.34 14.37
C ALA A 72 -17.96 11.66 15.05
N GLN A 73 -18.45 10.54 14.47
CA GLN A 73 -19.52 9.77 15.08
C GLN A 73 -19.12 9.14 16.41
N LEU A 74 -17.90 8.58 16.51
CA LEU A 74 -17.37 8.03 17.78
C LEU A 74 -17.27 9.08 18.89
N VAL A 75 -16.91 10.32 18.54
CA VAL A 75 -16.88 11.44 19.47
C VAL A 75 -18.29 11.80 19.93
N LYS A 76 -19.26 11.86 19.00
CA LYS A 76 -20.66 12.15 19.28
C LYS A 76 -21.29 11.07 20.19
N ASP A 77 -20.95 9.82 19.93
CA ASP A 77 -21.42 8.66 20.72
C ASP A 77 -20.67 8.50 22.06
N LYS A 78 -19.74 9.41 22.38
CA LYS A 78 -18.89 9.40 23.58
C LYS A 78 -18.09 8.11 23.77
N ARG A 79 -17.77 7.40 22.67
CA ARG A 79 -16.92 6.21 22.68
C ARG A 79 -15.44 6.55 22.69
N VAL A 80 -15.07 7.69 22.13
CA VAL A 80 -13.74 8.28 22.21
C VAL A 80 -13.89 9.69 22.78
N ASP A 81 -13.27 9.93 23.91
CA ASP A 81 -13.19 11.27 24.51
C ASP A 81 -11.82 11.90 24.24
N GLY A 82 -11.71 13.19 24.49
CA GLY A 82 -10.46 13.92 24.34
C GLY A 82 -10.27 14.60 22.97
N ILE A 83 -11.14 14.37 22.00
CA ILE A 83 -11.12 15.07 20.70
C ILE A 83 -11.98 16.34 20.81
N SER A 84 -11.43 17.49 20.38
CA SER A 84 -12.14 18.76 20.33
C SER A 84 -12.61 19.14 18.95
N TYR A 85 -11.79 18.88 17.91
CA TYR A 85 -12.08 19.25 16.54
C TYR A 85 -11.38 18.32 15.55
N ILE A 86 -11.97 18.13 14.38
CA ILE A 86 -11.42 17.33 13.28
C ILE A 86 -11.55 18.15 12.00
N ASN A 87 -10.46 18.26 11.25
CA ASN A 87 -10.42 18.99 10.00
C ASN A 87 -9.60 18.22 8.94
N ASP A 88 -10.01 18.36 7.69
CA ASP A 88 -9.25 17.90 6.52
C ASP A 88 -8.52 19.11 5.93
N GLU A 89 -7.22 19.15 6.13
CA GLU A 89 -6.31 20.17 5.61
C GLU A 89 -5.48 19.65 4.43
N SER A 90 -5.92 18.57 3.80
CA SER A 90 -5.21 17.99 2.65
C SER A 90 -5.18 18.97 1.49
N ASP A 91 -4.02 19.12 0.87
CA ASP A 91 -3.75 20.01 -0.25
C ASP A 91 -2.90 19.34 -1.35
N ARG A 92 -2.26 20.13 -2.20
CA ARG A 92 -1.38 19.64 -3.28
C ARG A 92 -0.08 19.04 -2.77
N GLU A 93 0.33 19.34 -1.55
CA GLU A 93 1.54 18.82 -0.92
C GLU A 93 1.31 17.43 -0.32
N GLY A 94 0.05 17.06 -0.06
CA GLY A 94 -0.32 15.74 0.40
C GLY A 94 -1.52 15.70 1.33
N MET A 95 -1.73 14.50 1.90
CA MET A 95 -2.79 14.26 2.86
C MET A 95 -2.43 14.85 4.22
N ARG A 96 -3.39 15.59 4.81
CA ARG A 96 -3.27 16.13 6.15
C ARG A 96 -4.64 16.15 6.83
N ILE A 97 -4.93 15.13 7.64
CA ILE A 97 -6.11 15.16 8.51
C ILE A 97 -5.63 15.57 9.89
N VAL A 98 -6.23 16.61 10.44
CA VAL A 98 -5.88 17.17 11.74
C VAL A 98 -6.95 16.84 12.76
N ILE A 99 -6.55 16.27 13.89
CA ILE A 99 -7.42 15.93 15.01
C ILE A 99 -6.91 16.69 16.23
N ASP A 100 -7.56 17.79 16.57
CA ASP A 100 -7.21 18.59 17.74
C ASP A 100 -7.76 17.97 19.02
N LEU A 101 -6.94 17.89 20.04
CA LEU A 101 -7.33 17.32 21.33
C LEU A 101 -7.75 18.37 22.32
N LYS A 102 -8.57 17.97 23.31
CA LYS A 102 -8.92 18.78 24.47
C LYS A 102 -7.70 18.95 25.37
N MET A 103 -7.67 20.03 26.15
CA MET A 103 -6.62 20.24 27.13
C MET A 103 -6.57 19.08 28.15
N GLY A 104 -5.36 18.55 28.36
CA GLY A 104 -5.13 17.41 29.27
C GLY A 104 -5.47 16.04 28.70
N ALA A 105 -5.93 15.93 27.45
CA ALA A 105 -6.10 14.65 26.80
C ALA A 105 -4.74 14.10 26.35
N ASN A 106 -4.51 12.81 26.56
CA ASN A 106 -3.29 12.13 26.13
C ASN A 106 -3.44 11.66 24.67
N ALA A 107 -2.63 12.20 23.75
CA ALA A 107 -2.73 11.91 22.34
C ALA A 107 -2.49 10.42 22.02
N GLN A 108 -1.59 9.76 22.74
CA GLN A 108 -1.29 8.35 22.50
C GLN A 108 -2.48 7.44 22.89
N VAL A 109 -3.18 7.77 23.94
CA VAL A 109 -4.37 7.01 24.38
C VAL A 109 -5.50 7.18 23.37
N VAL A 110 -5.76 8.42 22.94
CA VAL A 110 -6.78 8.72 21.92
C VAL A 110 -6.43 8.01 20.61
N LEU A 111 -5.17 8.08 20.17
CA LEU A 111 -4.70 7.44 18.93
C LEU A 111 -4.87 5.91 18.99
N ASN A 112 -4.57 5.28 20.11
CA ASN A 112 -4.76 3.83 20.29
C ASN A 112 -6.25 3.44 20.24
N GLN A 113 -7.14 4.26 20.78
CA GLN A 113 -8.58 4.06 20.66
C GLN A 113 -9.03 4.21 19.19
N LEU A 114 -8.54 5.21 18.48
CA LEU A 114 -8.85 5.42 17.06
C LEU A 114 -8.37 4.25 16.19
N TYR A 115 -7.19 3.68 16.44
CA TYR A 115 -6.74 2.46 15.75
C TYR A 115 -7.63 1.25 16.01
N SER A 116 -8.26 1.16 17.19
CA SER A 116 -9.12 0.04 17.56
C SER A 116 -10.53 0.17 17.02
N PHE A 117 -11.05 1.40 16.88
CA PHE A 117 -12.45 1.66 16.56
C PHE A 117 -12.69 2.19 15.14
N THR A 118 -11.63 2.55 14.40
CA THR A 118 -11.74 3.12 13.05
C THR A 118 -10.82 2.43 12.06
N GLN A 119 -10.99 2.77 10.78
CA GLN A 119 -10.12 2.32 9.71
C GLN A 119 -8.76 3.07 9.65
N LEU A 120 -8.36 3.81 10.70
CA LEU A 120 -6.96 4.25 10.86
C LEU A 120 -6.01 3.06 10.99
N GLN A 121 -6.52 1.91 11.40
CA GLN A 121 -5.87 0.62 11.24
C GLN A 121 -6.87 -0.35 10.62
N ASP A 122 -6.51 -0.99 9.52
CA ASP A 122 -7.35 -1.96 8.84
C ASP A 122 -6.53 -3.14 8.34
N SER A 123 -7.22 -4.23 8.02
CA SER A 123 -6.59 -5.45 7.54
C SER A 123 -6.99 -5.75 6.10
N ILE A 124 -6.00 -5.95 5.26
CA ILE A 124 -6.16 -6.25 3.84
C ILE A 124 -5.90 -7.72 3.60
N GLY A 125 -6.83 -8.38 2.93
CA GLY A 125 -6.63 -9.72 2.39
C GLY A 125 -5.79 -9.67 1.12
N VAL A 126 -4.63 -10.31 1.14
CA VAL A 126 -3.76 -10.45 -0.03
C VAL A 126 -4.08 -11.76 -0.73
N ILE A 127 -4.33 -11.68 -2.03
CA ILE A 127 -4.47 -12.85 -2.92
C ILE A 127 -3.56 -12.60 -4.13
N MET A 128 -2.52 -13.40 -4.25
CA MET A 128 -1.54 -13.29 -5.33
C MET A 128 -2.04 -14.08 -6.55
N LEU A 129 -3.05 -13.52 -7.23
CA LEU A 129 -3.66 -14.11 -8.42
C LEU A 129 -2.96 -13.63 -9.68
N ALA A 130 -2.53 -14.55 -10.54
CA ALA A 130 -1.96 -14.26 -11.83
C ALA A 130 -2.47 -15.21 -12.92
N LEU A 131 -2.26 -14.88 -14.18
CA LEU A 131 -2.57 -15.74 -15.32
C LEU A 131 -1.32 -16.52 -15.74
N GLU A 132 -1.38 -17.83 -15.70
CA GLU A 132 -0.39 -18.73 -16.27
C GLU A 132 -0.97 -19.37 -17.54
N ASN A 133 -0.41 -19.02 -18.70
CA ASN A 133 -0.92 -19.49 -20.01
C ASN A 133 -2.43 -19.25 -20.21
N GLY A 134 -2.93 -18.09 -19.73
CA GLY A 134 -4.35 -17.73 -19.81
C GLY A 134 -5.25 -18.34 -18.73
N VAL A 135 -4.72 -19.17 -17.82
CA VAL A 135 -5.45 -19.78 -16.71
C VAL A 135 -5.17 -19.02 -15.41
N PRO A 136 -6.20 -18.55 -14.67
CA PRO A 136 -6.02 -17.89 -13.39
C PRO A 136 -5.54 -18.88 -12.32
N LYS A 137 -4.47 -18.52 -11.63
CA LYS A 137 -3.85 -19.33 -10.58
C LYS A 137 -3.39 -18.46 -9.42
N VAL A 138 -3.63 -18.90 -8.19
CA VAL A 138 -3.02 -18.29 -7.01
C VAL A 138 -1.61 -18.85 -6.87
N MET A 139 -0.63 -17.96 -6.86
CA MET A 139 0.79 -18.32 -6.88
C MET A 139 1.52 -17.79 -5.64
N THR A 140 2.54 -18.51 -5.24
CA THR A 140 3.54 -18.02 -4.28
C THR A 140 4.42 -16.96 -4.93
N LEU A 141 5.13 -16.14 -4.13
CA LEU A 141 6.07 -15.18 -4.67
C LEU A 141 7.14 -15.84 -5.55
N LYS A 142 7.63 -17.00 -5.14
CA LYS A 142 8.61 -17.78 -5.91
C LYS A 142 8.07 -18.17 -7.29
N GLU A 143 6.87 -18.75 -7.32
CA GLU A 143 6.22 -19.14 -8.59
C GLU A 143 6.00 -17.93 -9.52
N MET A 144 5.58 -16.79 -9.00
CA MET A 144 5.43 -15.56 -9.80
C MET A 144 6.74 -15.14 -10.45
N LEU A 145 7.83 -15.13 -9.68
CA LEU A 145 9.15 -14.78 -10.20
C LEU A 145 9.66 -15.80 -11.23
N GLU A 146 9.45 -17.09 -11.01
CA GLU A 146 9.82 -18.14 -11.96
C GLU A 146 9.04 -18.01 -13.27
N GLN A 147 7.73 -17.75 -13.22
CA GLN A 147 6.91 -17.52 -14.41
C GLN A 147 7.32 -16.23 -15.15
N TYR A 148 7.67 -15.16 -14.43
CA TYR A 148 8.18 -13.96 -15.04
C TYR A 148 9.51 -14.21 -15.79
N LEU A 149 10.44 -14.91 -15.17
CA LEU A 149 11.71 -15.28 -15.83
C LEU A 149 11.47 -16.13 -17.07
N LYS A 150 10.61 -17.13 -16.98
CA LYS A 150 10.23 -17.96 -18.13
C LYS A 150 9.68 -17.13 -19.28
N PHE A 151 8.78 -16.21 -18.97
CA PHE A 151 8.24 -15.27 -19.96
C PHE A 151 9.33 -14.39 -20.61
N GLN A 152 10.31 -13.91 -19.84
CA GLN A 152 11.44 -13.15 -20.40
C GLN A 152 12.28 -13.99 -21.37
N PHE A 153 12.55 -15.26 -21.04
CA PHE A 153 13.25 -16.19 -21.92
C PHE A 153 12.49 -16.48 -23.23
N GLU A 154 11.18 -16.31 -23.27
CA GLU A 154 10.38 -16.43 -24.50
C GLU A 154 10.35 -15.12 -25.29
N VAL A 155 10.18 -13.99 -24.62
CA VAL A 155 10.00 -12.67 -25.27
C VAL A 155 11.30 -12.15 -25.86
N ILE A 156 12.42 -12.27 -25.15
CA ILE A 156 13.71 -11.73 -25.60
C ILE A 156 14.17 -12.37 -26.89
N PRO A 157 14.22 -13.72 -27.05
CA PRO A 157 14.59 -14.35 -28.33
C PRO A 157 13.62 -13.99 -29.44
N ARG A 158 12.31 -13.93 -29.17
CA ARG A 158 11.30 -13.58 -30.19
C ARG A 158 11.50 -12.15 -30.69
N ARG A 159 11.75 -11.19 -29.80
CA ARG A 159 12.08 -9.82 -30.16
C ARG A 159 13.36 -9.74 -30.98
N THR A 160 14.42 -10.40 -30.50
CA THR A 160 15.72 -10.42 -31.23
C THR A 160 15.62 -11.06 -32.60
N ALA A 161 14.86 -12.15 -32.76
CA ALA A 161 14.58 -12.78 -34.03
C ALA A 161 13.84 -11.84 -34.99
N TYR A 162 12.86 -11.08 -34.50
CA TYR A 162 12.17 -10.07 -35.30
C TYR A 162 13.10 -8.95 -35.75
N ASP A 163 13.91 -8.43 -34.83
CA ASP A 163 14.89 -7.36 -35.14
C ASP A 163 15.93 -7.85 -36.18
N LEU A 164 16.42 -9.09 -36.02
CA LEU A 164 17.33 -9.70 -36.98
C LEU A 164 16.67 -9.86 -38.36
N LYS A 165 15.43 -10.30 -38.44
CA LYS A 165 14.66 -10.39 -39.67
C LYS A 165 14.59 -9.03 -40.38
N LYS A 166 14.22 -7.97 -39.63
CA LYS A 166 14.17 -6.60 -40.15
C LYS A 166 15.52 -6.09 -40.65
N ALA A 167 16.59 -6.37 -39.91
CA ALA A 167 17.94 -6.00 -40.31
C ALA A 167 18.37 -6.69 -41.63
N LYS A 168 18.06 -7.99 -41.77
CA LYS A 168 18.34 -8.75 -43.02
C LYS A 168 17.52 -8.25 -44.21
N GLU A 169 16.24 -7.92 -43.99
CA GLU A 169 15.39 -7.32 -45.06
C GLU A 169 16.00 -5.99 -45.54
N ARG A 170 16.49 -5.15 -44.61
CA ARG A 170 17.15 -3.88 -44.95
C ARG A 170 18.49 -4.06 -45.65
N GLU A 171 19.31 -5.01 -45.22
CA GLU A 171 20.57 -5.39 -45.89
C GLU A 171 20.30 -5.82 -47.32
N HIS A 172 19.33 -6.70 -47.55
CA HIS A 172 18.94 -7.19 -48.87
C HIS A 172 18.56 -6.05 -49.83
N LEU A 173 17.71 -5.11 -49.34
CA LEU A 173 17.33 -3.93 -50.13
C LEU A 173 18.52 -3.04 -50.46
N SER A 174 19.49 -2.89 -49.56
CA SER A 174 20.71 -2.11 -49.79
C SER A 174 21.61 -2.73 -50.86
N LEU A 175 21.69 -4.07 -50.87
CA LEU A 175 22.50 -4.80 -51.88
C LEU A 175 21.89 -4.80 -53.27
N ILE A 176 20.58 -4.68 -53.43
CA ILE A 176 19.89 -4.61 -54.74
C ILE A 176 20.05 -3.23 -55.39
N HIS A 177 20.29 -2.18 -54.59
CA HIS A 177 20.42 -0.80 -55.08
C HIS A 177 21.85 -0.34 -55.32
N ILE A 178 22.83 -1.24 -55.25
CA ILE A 178 24.21 -1.02 -55.69
C ILE A 178 24.37 -1.58 -57.10
#